data_cc8e293164c49edf3d427d3943595e01
#
_entry.id   cc8e293164c49edf3d427d3943595e01
#
_cell.length_a   1.000
_cell.length_b   1.000
_cell.length_c   1.000
_cell.angle_alpha   90.00
_cell.angle_beta   90.00
_cell.angle_gamma   90.00
#
_symmetry.space_group_name_H-M   'P 1'
#
loop_
_entity.id
_entity.type
_entity.pdbx_description
1 polymer ?
#
loop_
_entity_poly.entity_id
_entity_poly.type
_entity_poly.pdbx_seq_one_letter_code
_entity_poly.pdbx_strand_id
1 'polypeptide(L)'
;NKKGIGETTISMMMSRTRTIINRGIKKQLVKYDVLPFAYYSIKASPVREVDITVENLIKIKNSNLNEKKLRVARDLFMLSFYLGGINLADLLEVDFRRADKVEYVRKKARNLKQGEQRIVITIPEVAKPIVKEWMNSNTGKLKFGYKFTYSNFYRYLTRSLNTLAESLNINQKVVYYSARKTFAQFASELGIPDEVIDYCLGHSDKSRGITQKSSKNKRR
;
A
#
# COMPACT_ATOMS: atom_id res chain seq x y z
N ASN A 1 16.97 -7.04 -26.63
CA ASN A 1 16.72 -7.50 -25.26
C ASN A 1 15.24 -7.82 -25.08
N LYS A 2 14.85 -9.09 -25.28
CA LYS A 2 13.52 -9.58 -24.86
C LYS A 2 13.51 -9.56 -23.33
N LYS A 3 12.88 -8.53 -22.72
CA LYS A 3 12.61 -8.52 -21.28
C LYS A 3 11.70 -9.71 -21.00
N GLY A 4 12.24 -10.76 -20.41
CA GLY A 4 11.46 -11.92 -19.98
C GLY A 4 10.38 -11.52 -18.96
N ILE A 5 9.35 -12.35 -18.83
CA ILE A 5 8.31 -12.18 -17.82
C ILE A 5 8.95 -12.37 -16.44
N GLY A 6 8.75 -11.42 -15.53
CA GLY A 6 9.32 -11.49 -14.17
C GLY A 6 8.76 -12.66 -13.35
N GLU A 7 9.57 -13.22 -12.45
CA GLU A 7 9.23 -14.38 -11.60
C GLU A 7 7.91 -14.23 -10.84
N THR A 8 7.62 -13.03 -10.31
CA THR A 8 6.33 -12.74 -9.65
C THR A 8 5.15 -12.95 -10.58
N THR A 9 5.27 -12.53 -11.84
CA THR A 9 4.21 -12.69 -12.85
C THR A 9 4.02 -14.17 -13.19
N ILE A 10 5.12 -14.92 -13.34
CA ILE A 10 5.09 -16.37 -13.59
C ILE A 10 4.39 -17.07 -12.40
N SER A 11 4.81 -16.81 -11.16
CA SER A 11 4.19 -17.40 -9.96
C SER A 11 2.69 -17.10 -9.88
N MET A 12 2.27 -15.88 -10.20
CA MET A 12 0.85 -15.50 -10.23
C MET A 12 0.08 -16.25 -11.32
N MET A 13 0.63 -16.35 -12.52
CA MET A 13 0.01 -17.10 -13.63
C MET A 13 -0.14 -18.57 -13.26
N MET A 14 0.93 -19.21 -12.77
CA MET A 14 0.90 -20.62 -12.37
C MET A 14 -0.10 -20.88 -11.23
N SER A 15 -0.19 -19.98 -10.24
CA SER A 15 -1.16 -20.08 -9.15
C SER A 15 -2.61 -19.97 -9.65
N ARG A 16 -2.88 -19.11 -10.61
CA ARG A 16 -4.21 -18.98 -11.24
C ARG A 16 -4.55 -20.22 -12.05
N THR A 17 -3.60 -20.73 -12.85
CA THR A 17 -3.78 -21.96 -13.63
C THR A 17 -4.10 -23.13 -12.70
N ARG A 18 -3.33 -23.33 -11.62
CA ARG A 18 -3.61 -24.36 -10.61
C ARG A 18 -5.01 -24.21 -10.01
N THR A 19 -5.43 -22.99 -9.72
CA THR A 19 -6.76 -22.73 -9.17
C THR A 19 -7.87 -23.13 -10.14
N ILE A 20 -7.72 -22.85 -11.44
CA ILE A 20 -8.70 -23.21 -12.48
C ILE A 20 -8.78 -24.73 -12.61
N ILE A 21 -7.63 -25.42 -12.70
CA ILE A 21 -7.57 -26.87 -12.79
C ILE A 21 -8.21 -27.52 -11.57
N ASN A 22 -7.88 -27.10 -10.36
CA ASN A 22 -8.45 -27.63 -9.14
C ASN A 22 -9.98 -27.41 -9.07
N ARG A 23 -10.49 -26.30 -9.60
CA ARG A 23 -11.94 -26.08 -9.73
C ARG A 23 -12.58 -27.05 -10.74
N GLY A 24 -11.92 -27.31 -11.86
CA GLY A 24 -12.38 -28.29 -12.84
C GLY A 24 -12.47 -29.69 -12.25
N ILE A 25 -11.45 -30.11 -11.55
CA ILE A 25 -11.40 -31.41 -10.83
C ILE A 25 -12.53 -31.48 -9.80
N LYS A 26 -12.66 -30.46 -8.95
CA LYS A 26 -13.71 -30.42 -7.90
C LYS A 26 -15.12 -30.46 -8.45
N LYS A 27 -15.33 -29.92 -9.67
CA LYS A 27 -16.62 -29.98 -10.37
C LYS A 27 -16.78 -31.20 -11.24
N GLN A 28 -15.82 -32.15 -11.22
CA GLN A 28 -15.82 -33.34 -12.04
C GLN A 28 -15.89 -33.08 -13.56
N LEU A 29 -15.43 -31.89 -14.00
CA LEU A 29 -15.39 -31.51 -15.41
C LEU A 29 -14.16 -32.09 -16.13
N VAL A 30 -13.11 -32.40 -15.38
CA VAL A 30 -11.87 -32.98 -15.89
C VAL A 30 -11.35 -34.02 -14.89
N LYS A 31 -10.71 -35.06 -15.41
CA LYS A 31 -10.06 -36.11 -14.65
C LYS A 31 -8.62 -36.24 -15.16
N TYR A 32 -7.66 -36.40 -14.29
CA TYR A 32 -6.26 -36.61 -14.63
C TYR A 32 -5.76 -37.84 -13.89
N ASP A 33 -4.99 -38.71 -14.56
CA ASP A 33 -4.31 -39.81 -13.93
C ASP A 33 -3.21 -39.33 -12.98
N VAL A 34 -2.51 -38.26 -13.38
CA VAL A 34 -1.53 -37.54 -12.55
C VAL A 34 -1.93 -36.09 -12.47
N LEU A 35 -2.04 -35.54 -11.26
CA LEU A 35 -2.42 -34.16 -11.09
C LEU A 35 -1.39 -33.22 -11.77
N PRO A 36 -1.80 -32.25 -12.58
CA PRO A 36 -0.90 -31.38 -13.36
C PRO A 36 0.17 -30.64 -12.55
N PHE A 37 -0.02 -30.47 -11.24
CA PHE A 37 0.94 -29.83 -10.34
C PHE A 37 1.53 -30.80 -9.29
N ALA A 38 1.41 -32.14 -9.48
CA ALA A 38 1.92 -33.14 -8.52
C ALA A 38 3.43 -32.96 -8.26
N TYR A 39 4.19 -32.71 -9.32
CA TYR A 39 5.66 -32.61 -9.27
C TYR A 39 6.17 -31.17 -9.48
N TYR A 40 5.27 -30.16 -9.50
CA TYR A 40 5.65 -28.76 -9.70
C TYR A 40 5.31 -27.89 -8.50
N SER A 41 6.34 -27.36 -7.86
CA SER A 41 6.19 -26.39 -6.79
C SER A 41 6.22 -24.95 -7.34
N ILE A 42 5.16 -24.18 -7.12
CA ILE A 42 5.12 -22.77 -7.50
C ILE A 42 6.01 -21.99 -6.54
N LYS A 43 7.10 -21.43 -7.05
CA LYS A 43 8.03 -20.62 -6.26
C LYS A 43 7.31 -19.41 -5.66
N ALA A 44 7.56 -19.13 -4.39
CA ALA A 44 7.08 -17.89 -3.76
C ALA A 44 7.75 -16.69 -4.42
N SER A 45 6.97 -15.62 -4.65
CA SER A 45 7.53 -14.37 -5.14
C SER A 45 8.40 -13.73 -4.05
N PRO A 46 9.55 -13.15 -4.40
CA PRO A 46 10.37 -12.43 -3.44
C PRO A 46 9.58 -11.27 -2.83
N VAL A 47 9.75 -11.07 -1.52
CA VAL A 47 9.15 -9.93 -0.82
C VAL A 47 9.83 -8.66 -1.32
N ARG A 48 9.06 -7.70 -1.81
CA ARG A 48 9.59 -6.40 -2.21
C ARG A 48 9.89 -5.57 -0.97
N GLU A 49 11.14 -5.28 -0.74
CA GLU A 49 11.58 -4.29 0.23
C GLU A 49 11.50 -2.92 -0.43
N VAL A 50 10.57 -2.10 0.03
CA VAL A 50 10.33 -0.74 -0.47
C VAL A 50 10.12 0.25 0.67
N ASP A 51 10.34 -0.17 1.91
CA ASP A 51 10.44 0.70 3.07
C ASP A 51 11.67 1.60 2.94
N ILE A 52 11.60 2.78 3.51
CA ILE A 52 12.69 3.74 3.51
C ILE A 52 13.21 3.97 4.94
N THR A 53 14.46 4.40 5.06
CA THR A 53 15.07 4.69 6.35
C THR A 53 14.46 5.93 7.00
N VAL A 54 14.69 6.11 8.32
CA VAL A 54 14.25 7.29 9.08
C VAL A 54 14.83 8.56 8.48
N GLU A 55 16.13 8.56 8.14
CA GLU A 55 16.81 9.71 7.53
C GLU A 55 16.15 10.13 6.22
N ASN A 56 15.80 9.16 5.36
CA ASN A 56 15.16 9.44 4.09
C ASN A 56 13.71 9.91 4.26
N LEU A 57 13.00 9.38 5.25
CA LEU A 57 11.66 9.88 5.62
C LEU A 57 11.73 11.36 6.08
N ILE A 58 12.73 11.70 6.90
CA ILE A 58 12.96 13.07 7.39
C ILE A 58 13.33 13.99 6.22
N LYS A 59 14.20 13.56 5.28
CA LYS A 59 14.51 14.33 4.07
C LYS A 59 13.27 14.64 3.25
N ILE A 60 12.39 13.64 3.03
CA ILE A 60 11.13 13.84 2.31
C ILE A 60 10.23 14.83 3.07
N LYS A 61 10.04 14.62 4.38
CA LYS A 61 9.20 15.48 5.23
C LYS A 61 9.64 16.94 5.19
N ASN A 62 10.93 17.20 5.32
CA ASN A 62 11.50 18.54 5.46
C ASN A 62 11.88 19.19 4.11
N SER A 63 11.61 18.53 2.99
CA SER A 63 11.97 19.05 1.67
C SER A 63 11.22 20.38 1.38
N ASN A 64 11.98 21.39 0.95
CA ASN A 64 11.41 22.66 0.47
C ASN A 64 11.21 22.55 -1.04
N LEU A 65 9.94 22.60 -1.48
CA LEU A 65 9.55 22.27 -2.84
C LEU A 65 8.73 23.41 -3.46
N ASN A 66 9.23 23.99 -4.55
CA ASN A 66 8.53 25.03 -5.29
C ASN A 66 7.46 24.44 -6.24
N GLU A 67 7.75 23.30 -6.84
CA GLU A 67 6.85 22.65 -7.80
C GLU A 67 5.65 22.00 -7.12
N LYS A 68 4.45 22.39 -7.54
CA LYS A 68 3.19 21.82 -7.03
C LYS A 68 3.14 20.31 -7.12
N LYS A 69 3.64 19.72 -8.24
CA LYS A 69 3.63 18.26 -8.42
C LYS A 69 4.44 17.51 -7.36
N LEU A 70 5.59 18.08 -6.95
CA LEU A 70 6.45 17.49 -5.92
C LEU A 70 5.86 17.70 -4.52
N ARG A 71 5.24 18.86 -4.25
CA ARG A 71 4.50 19.10 -3.00
C ARG A 71 3.36 18.10 -2.83
N VAL A 72 2.53 17.92 -3.87
CA VAL A 72 1.45 16.91 -3.84
C VAL A 72 1.99 15.52 -3.57
N ALA A 73 3.11 15.15 -4.20
CA ALA A 73 3.71 13.83 -4.02
C ALA A 73 4.24 13.63 -2.59
N ARG A 74 5.00 14.61 -2.06
CA ARG A 74 5.47 14.61 -0.68
C ARG A 74 4.32 14.52 0.30
N ASP A 75 3.33 15.38 0.15
CA ASP A 75 2.25 15.54 1.11
C ASP A 75 1.35 14.30 1.14
N LEU A 76 1.04 13.69 0.00
CA LEU A 76 0.31 12.43 -0.05
C LEU A 76 1.10 11.25 0.51
N PHE A 77 2.40 11.23 0.29
CA PHE A 77 3.28 10.23 0.87
C PHE A 77 3.30 10.34 2.40
N MET A 78 3.54 11.55 2.92
CA MET A 78 3.55 11.81 4.36
C MET A 78 2.18 11.58 5.00
N LEU A 79 1.10 11.99 4.33
CA LEU A 79 -0.26 11.77 4.84
C LEU A 79 -0.59 10.27 4.91
N SER A 80 -0.15 9.47 3.91
CA SER A 80 -0.26 8.02 4.00
C SER A 80 0.48 7.46 5.21
N PHE A 81 1.71 7.90 5.45
CA PHE A 81 2.50 7.47 6.60
C PHE A 81 1.83 7.84 7.93
N TYR A 82 1.39 9.09 8.08
CA TYR A 82 0.75 9.59 9.31
C TYR A 82 -0.60 8.95 9.60
N LEU A 83 -1.31 8.49 8.57
CA LEU A 83 -2.60 7.81 8.69
C LEU A 83 -2.46 6.27 8.63
N GLY A 84 -1.42 5.73 9.25
CA GLY A 84 -1.27 4.29 9.39
C GLY A 84 -1.01 3.53 8.09
N GLY A 85 -0.44 4.18 7.08
CA GLY A 85 -0.17 3.55 5.79
C GLY A 85 -1.42 3.37 4.92
N ILE A 86 -2.38 4.27 4.97
CA ILE A 86 -3.60 4.21 4.15
C ILE A 86 -3.27 4.11 2.65
N ASN A 87 -3.99 3.25 1.92
CA ASN A 87 -3.80 3.12 0.48
C ASN A 87 -4.31 4.37 -0.27
N LEU A 88 -3.69 4.70 -1.40
CA LEU A 88 -4.08 5.86 -2.21
C LEU A 88 -5.57 5.83 -2.61
N ALA A 89 -6.09 4.67 -3.00
CA ALA A 89 -7.49 4.54 -3.40
C ALA A 89 -8.46 4.85 -2.26
N ASP A 90 -8.07 4.53 -1.02
CA ASP A 90 -8.85 4.81 0.18
C ASP A 90 -8.66 6.28 0.59
N LEU A 91 -7.42 6.78 0.59
CA LEU A 91 -7.09 8.17 0.93
C LEU A 91 -7.83 9.20 0.08
N LEU A 92 -7.98 8.94 -1.22
CA LEU A 92 -8.71 9.83 -2.14
C LEU A 92 -10.24 9.85 -1.92
N GLU A 93 -10.77 8.89 -1.18
CA GLU A 93 -12.20 8.76 -0.86
C GLU A 93 -12.55 9.22 0.55
N VAL A 94 -11.55 9.35 1.43
CA VAL A 94 -11.75 9.79 2.83
C VAL A 94 -12.36 11.18 2.89
N ASP A 95 -13.29 11.36 3.83
CA ASP A 95 -13.85 12.65 4.22
C ASP A 95 -13.08 13.22 5.42
N PHE A 96 -12.40 14.33 5.21
CA PHE A 96 -11.57 15.00 6.19
C PHE A 96 -12.29 16.15 6.94
N ARG A 97 -13.60 16.33 6.78
CA ARG A 97 -14.35 17.40 7.49
C ARG A 97 -14.32 17.22 9.01
N ARG A 98 -14.16 15.99 9.50
CA ARG A 98 -13.83 15.76 10.90
C ARG A 98 -12.34 16.03 11.09
N ALA A 99 -12.03 17.08 11.86
CA ALA A 99 -10.65 17.53 12.02
C ALA A 99 -9.80 16.63 12.93
N ASP A 100 -10.42 15.72 13.70
CA ASP A 100 -9.76 14.87 14.69
C ASP A 100 -9.45 13.47 14.18
N LYS A 101 -10.26 12.94 13.27
CA LYS A 101 -10.14 11.55 12.82
C LYS A 101 -10.65 11.32 11.41
N VAL A 102 -10.13 10.29 10.78
CA VAL A 102 -10.65 9.72 9.53
C VAL A 102 -11.28 8.37 9.80
N GLU A 103 -12.35 8.11 9.08
CA GLU A 103 -13.09 6.86 9.17
C GLU A 103 -13.40 6.33 7.77
N TYR A 104 -13.02 5.10 7.49
CA TYR A 104 -13.21 4.52 6.17
C TYR A 104 -13.29 2.98 6.20
N VAL A 105 -13.90 2.41 5.16
CA VAL A 105 -13.86 0.98 4.87
C VAL A 105 -12.94 0.78 3.66
N ARG A 106 -11.98 -0.12 3.77
CA ARG A 106 -11.05 -0.39 2.67
C ARG A 106 -11.79 -0.78 1.39
N LYS A 107 -11.51 -0.08 0.30
CA LYS A 107 -12.12 -0.33 -1.02
C LYS A 107 -11.95 -1.79 -1.47
N LYS A 108 -10.77 -2.39 -1.19
CA LYS A 108 -10.49 -3.79 -1.51
C LYS A 108 -11.34 -4.78 -0.69
N ALA A 109 -11.81 -4.39 0.49
CA ALA A 109 -12.54 -5.25 1.41
C ALA A 109 -14.08 -5.11 1.31
N ARG A 110 -14.58 -4.06 0.66
CA ARG A 110 -16.03 -3.76 0.56
C ARG A 110 -16.88 -4.91 -0.02
N ASN A 111 -16.28 -5.77 -0.84
CA ASN A 111 -16.98 -6.89 -1.48
C ASN A 111 -16.68 -8.25 -0.83
N LEU A 112 -16.02 -8.28 0.31
CA LEU A 112 -15.76 -9.52 1.03
C LEU A 112 -16.95 -9.87 1.92
N LYS A 113 -17.44 -11.12 1.84
CA LYS A 113 -18.61 -11.65 2.58
C LYS A 113 -18.49 -11.63 4.13
N GLN A 114 -17.42 -11.12 4.70
CA GLN A 114 -17.11 -11.21 6.13
C GLN A 114 -17.36 -9.93 6.94
N GLY A 115 -18.21 -9.05 6.46
CA GLY A 115 -18.51 -7.78 7.11
C GLY A 115 -17.49 -6.69 6.78
N GLU A 116 -17.94 -5.44 6.83
CA GLU A 116 -17.11 -4.27 6.57
C GLU A 116 -16.32 -3.91 7.83
N GLN A 117 -15.03 -4.19 7.82
CA GLN A 117 -14.15 -3.68 8.88
C GLN A 117 -13.97 -2.17 8.69
N ARG A 118 -14.53 -1.39 9.59
CA ARG A 118 -14.37 0.05 9.66
C ARG A 118 -13.07 0.39 10.35
N ILE A 119 -12.24 1.21 9.71
CA ILE A 119 -10.97 1.68 10.23
C ILE A 119 -11.16 3.12 10.68
N VAL A 120 -10.77 3.41 11.92
CA VAL A 120 -10.80 4.76 12.51
C VAL A 120 -9.37 5.12 12.92
N ILE A 121 -8.86 6.23 12.39
CA ILE A 121 -7.50 6.72 12.68
C ILE A 121 -7.59 8.18 13.09
N THR A 122 -7.01 8.52 14.22
CA THR A 122 -6.83 9.90 14.64
C THR A 122 -5.87 10.63 13.71
N ILE A 123 -6.22 11.84 13.29
CA ILE A 123 -5.36 12.70 12.49
C ILE A 123 -4.33 13.35 13.43
N PRO A 124 -3.04 12.99 13.37
CA PRO A 124 -2.04 13.61 14.22
C PRO A 124 -1.83 15.09 13.84
N GLU A 125 -1.43 15.91 14.80
CA GLU A 125 -1.24 17.36 14.61
C GLU A 125 -0.34 17.68 13.40
N VAL A 126 0.71 16.87 13.19
CA VAL A 126 1.65 17.04 12.05
C VAL A 126 1.01 16.80 10.68
N ALA A 127 -0.13 16.12 10.60
CA ALA A 127 -0.86 15.87 9.36
C ALA A 127 -1.89 16.94 9.06
N LYS A 128 -2.36 17.71 10.07
CA LYS A 128 -3.42 18.72 9.90
C LYS A 128 -3.08 19.82 8.88
N PRO A 129 -1.85 20.36 8.82
CA PRO A 129 -1.48 21.32 7.79
C PRO A 129 -1.64 20.78 6.37
N ILE A 130 -1.27 19.52 6.15
CA ILE A 130 -1.40 18.84 4.84
C ILE A 130 -2.88 18.72 4.48
N VAL A 131 -3.70 18.26 5.43
CA VAL A 131 -5.15 18.16 5.23
C VAL A 131 -5.74 19.53 4.88
N LYS A 132 -5.41 20.58 5.63
CA LYS A 132 -5.88 21.94 5.40
C LYS A 132 -5.49 22.48 4.01
N GLU A 133 -4.28 22.19 3.54
CA GLU A 133 -3.78 22.62 2.22
C GLU A 133 -4.59 22.00 1.07
N TRP A 134 -4.92 20.72 1.18
CA TRP A 134 -5.48 19.95 0.05
C TRP A 134 -6.97 19.62 0.19
N MET A 135 -7.59 19.80 1.33
CA MET A 135 -9.00 19.46 1.52
C MET A 135 -9.93 20.46 0.79
N ASN A 136 -10.90 19.94 0.08
CA ASN A 136 -12.03 20.70 -0.42
C ASN A 136 -13.10 20.78 0.69
N SER A 137 -13.41 21.98 1.18
CA SER A 137 -14.36 22.21 2.27
C SER A 137 -15.77 21.67 1.97
N ASN A 138 -16.20 21.72 0.69
CA ASN A 138 -17.55 21.28 0.32
C ASN A 138 -17.70 19.75 0.33
N THR A 139 -16.67 19.05 -0.13
CA THR A 139 -16.73 17.58 -0.28
C THR A 139 -15.99 16.83 0.82
N GLY A 140 -15.15 17.50 1.60
CA GLY A 140 -14.24 16.89 2.56
C GLY A 140 -13.10 16.06 1.94
N LYS A 141 -13.07 15.91 0.62
CA LYS A 141 -12.06 15.11 -0.08
C LYS A 141 -10.85 15.94 -0.49
N LEU A 142 -9.72 15.27 -0.72
CA LEU A 142 -8.52 15.95 -1.22
C LEU A 142 -8.72 16.42 -2.68
N LYS A 143 -8.27 17.64 -2.97
CA LYS A 143 -8.39 18.30 -4.28
C LYS A 143 -7.06 18.93 -4.69
N PHE A 144 -6.56 18.57 -5.86
CA PHE A 144 -5.25 19.02 -6.38
C PHE A 144 -5.35 20.00 -7.56
N GLY A 145 -6.57 20.42 -7.92
CA GLY A 145 -6.81 21.43 -8.97
C GLY A 145 -6.86 20.90 -10.40
N TYR A 146 -6.90 19.57 -10.59
CA TYR A 146 -7.06 18.95 -11.91
C TYR A 146 -7.93 17.68 -11.82
N LYS A 147 -8.57 17.34 -12.94
CA LYS A 147 -9.35 16.08 -13.07
C LYS A 147 -8.42 14.96 -13.52
N PHE A 148 -8.59 13.78 -12.93
CA PHE A 148 -7.78 12.61 -13.28
C PHE A 148 -8.57 11.30 -13.11
N THR A 149 -8.17 10.28 -13.85
CA THR A 149 -8.51 8.90 -13.50
C THR A 149 -7.53 8.38 -12.45
N TYR A 150 -7.98 7.44 -11.62
CA TYR A 150 -7.09 6.83 -10.62
C TYR A 150 -5.77 6.32 -11.21
N SER A 151 -5.83 5.64 -12.36
CA SER A 151 -4.64 5.08 -13.03
C SER A 151 -3.65 6.17 -13.45
N ASN A 152 -4.16 7.27 -14.03
CA ASN A 152 -3.31 8.39 -14.46
C ASN A 152 -2.70 9.12 -13.27
N PHE A 153 -3.49 9.31 -12.20
CA PHE A 153 -2.99 9.93 -10.98
C PHE A 153 -1.93 9.07 -10.29
N TYR A 154 -2.14 7.76 -10.21
CA TYR A 154 -1.15 6.85 -9.65
C TYR A 154 0.19 6.90 -10.40
N ARG A 155 0.14 6.93 -11.75
CA ARG A 155 1.36 7.09 -12.58
C ARG A 155 2.03 8.44 -12.35
N TYR A 156 1.24 9.51 -12.32
CA TYR A 156 1.73 10.86 -12.02
C TYR A 156 2.42 10.89 -10.65
N LEU A 157 1.78 10.39 -9.61
CA LEU A 157 2.32 10.32 -8.26
C LEU A 157 3.62 9.49 -8.20
N THR A 158 3.66 8.35 -8.88
CA THR A 158 4.86 7.50 -8.94
C THR A 158 6.03 8.25 -9.57
N ARG A 159 5.81 8.94 -10.69
CA ARG A 159 6.86 9.73 -11.36
C ARG A 159 7.33 10.89 -10.47
N SER A 160 6.40 11.60 -9.84
CA SER A 160 6.73 12.73 -8.96
C SER A 160 7.51 12.28 -7.72
N LEU A 161 7.19 11.11 -7.14
CA LEU A 161 7.96 10.53 -6.03
C LEU A 161 9.37 10.10 -6.46
N ASN A 162 9.53 9.55 -7.66
CA ASN A 162 10.87 9.24 -8.18
C ASN A 162 11.70 10.52 -8.37
N THR A 163 11.14 11.56 -9.02
CA THR A 163 11.82 12.85 -9.17
C THR A 163 12.16 13.47 -7.81
N LEU A 164 11.26 13.39 -6.84
CA LEU A 164 11.52 13.86 -5.47
C LEU A 164 12.68 13.09 -4.82
N ALA A 165 12.70 11.77 -4.92
CA ALA A 165 13.76 10.93 -4.37
C ALA A 165 15.12 11.27 -4.99
N GLU A 166 15.17 11.43 -6.32
CA GLU A 166 16.36 11.85 -7.05
C GLU A 166 16.86 13.22 -6.58
N SER A 167 15.97 14.22 -6.46
CA SER A 167 16.33 15.57 -6.00
C SER A 167 16.86 15.62 -4.56
N LEU A 168 16.50 14.64 -3.73
CA LEU A 168 16.93 14.51 -2.34
C LEU A 168 18.12 13.53 -2.16
N ASN A 169 18.69 13.04 -3.25
CA ASN A 169 19.74 12.01 -3.23
C ASN A 169 19.35 10.77 -2.42
N ILE A 170 18.12 10.31 -2.58
CA ILE A 170 17.62 9.08 -1.96
C ILE A 170 17.81 7.93 -2.94
N ASN A 171 18.73 7.02 -2.66
CA ASN A 171 19.04 5.88 -3.52
C ASN A 171 17.99 4.75 -3.42
N GLN A 172 17.18 4.75 -2.34
CA GLN A 172 16.09 3.79 -2.18
C GLN A 172 14.94 4.08 -3.14
N LYS A 173 14.28 3.04 -3.60
CA LYS A 173 13.07 3.19 -4.42
C LYS A 173 11.93 3.76 -3.60
N VAL A 174 11.50 4.98 -3.90
CA VAL A 174 10.37 5.64 -3.25
C VAL A 174 9.13 5.55 -4.13
N VAL A 175 8.13 4.83 -3.67
CA VAL A 175 6.80 4.74 -4.28
C VAL A 175 5.74 5.03 -3.23
N TYR A 176 4.51 5.34 -3.63
CA TYR A 176 3.46 5.62 -2.64
C TYR A 176 3.31 4.50 -1.59
N TYR A 177 3.44 3.24 -2.02
CA TYR A 177 3.38 2.08 -1.13
C TYR A 177 4.53 2.02 -0.11
N SER A 178 5.63 2.71 -0.37
CA SER A 178 6.76 2.82 0.57
C SER A 178 6.33 3.45 1.89
N ALA A 179 5.46 4.48 1.88
CA ALA A 179 4.94 5.09 3.11
C ALA A 179 4.26 4.07 4.03
N ARG A 180 3.46 3.17 3.44
CA ARG A 180 2.78 2.10 4.17
C ARG A 180 3.75 1.06 4.74
N LYS A 181 4.75 0.67 3.95
CA LYS A 181 5.78 -0.28 4.41
C LYS A 181 6.65 0.32 5.51
N THR A 182 7.03 1.58 5.35
CA THR A 182 7.80 2.33 6.35
C THR A 182 7.02 2.49 7.66
N PHE A 183 5.72 2.81 7.60
CA PHE A 183 4.87 2.84 8.77
C PHE A 183 4.87 1.50 9.50
N ALA A 184 4.60 0.40 8.79
CA ALA A 184 4.55 -0.92 9.38
C ALA A 184 5.89 -1.34 10.00
N GLN A 185 7.00 -1.03 9.32
CA GLN A 185 8.33 -1.34 9.81
C GLN A 185 8.66 -0.56 11.08
N PHE A 186 8.44 0.76 11.08
CA PHE A 186 8.73 1.60 12.25
C PHE A 186 7.84 1.28 13.44
N ALA A 187 6.55 1.05 13.20
CA ALA A 187 5.64 0.62 14.27
C ALA A 187 6.10 -0.70 14.91
N SER A 188 6.55 -1.66 14.10
CA SER A 188 7.10 -2.93 14.60
C SER A 188 8.41 -2.74 15.35
N GLU A 189 9.32 -1.87 14.89
CA GLU A 189 10.58 -1.54 15.56
C GLU A 189 10.38 -0.84 16.91
N LEU A 190 9.31 -0.03 17.02
CA LEU A 190 8.88 0.61 18.25
C LEU A 190 8.13 -0.33 19.20
N GLY A 191 7.96 -1.60 18.84
CA GLY A 191 7.29 -2.60 19.68
C GLY A 191 5.77 -2.51 19.69
N ILE A 192 5.15 -1.80 18.72
CA ILE A 192 3.68 -1.78 18.57
C ILE A 192 3.21 -3.19 18.22
N PRO A 193 2.17 -3.73 18.91
CA PRO A 193 1.65 -5.06 18.63
C PRO A 193 1.21 -5.22 17.16
N ASP A 194 1.48 -6.39 16.58
CA ASP A 194 1.15 -6.70 15.17
C ASP A 194 -0.35 -6.53 14.89
N GLU A 195 -1.22 -6.80 15.88
CA GLU A 195 -2.68 -6.63 15.75
C GLU A 195 -3.06 -5.16 15.53
N VAL A 196 -2.37 -4.23 16.21
CA VAL A 196 -2.61 -2.78 16.06
C VAL A 196 -2.11 -2.32 14.70
N ILE A 197 -0.94 -2.80 14.28
CA ILE A 197 -0.38 -2.51 12.96
C ILE A 197 -1.31 -3.02 11.88
N ASP A 198 -1.76 -4.27 11.98
CA ASP A 198 -2.69 -4.88 11.02
C ASP A 198 -4.05 -4.17 10.98
N TYR A 199 -4.57 -3.69 12.11
CA TYR A 199 -5.75 -2.84 12.16
C TYR A 199 -5.55 -1.55 11.36
N CYS A 200 -4.48 -0.81 11.62
CA CYS A 200 -4.15 0.43 10.88
C CYS A 200 -3.99 0.17 9.38
N LEU A 201 -3.37 -0.95 9.03
CA LEU A 201 -3.22 -1.40 7.65
C LEU A 201 -4.53 -1.95 7.06
N GLY A 202 -5.58 -2.16 7.86
CA GLY A 202 -6.84 -2.75 7.44
C GLY A 202 -6.69 -4.17 6.91
N HIS A 203 -5.83 -4.96 7.51
CA HIS A 203 -5.74 -6.38 7.22
C HIS A 203 -6.86 -7.13 7.99
N SER A 204 -7.47 -8.13 7.34
CA SER A 204 -8.41 -9.02 8.03
C SER A 204 -7.66 -10.00 8.93
N ASP A 205 -8.35 -10.52 9.96
CA ASP A 205 -7.78 -11.50 10.90
C ASP A 205 -7.14 -12.72 10.23
N LYS A 206 -7.58 -13.09 9.04
CA LYS A 206 -7.00 -14.19 8.24
C LYS A 206 -5.66 -13.86 7.58
N SER A 207 -5.26 -12.61 7.49
CA SER A 207 -3.97 -12.20 6.91
C SER A 207 -2.84 -12.05 7.92
N ARG A 208 -3.12 -12.26 9.22
CA ARG A 208 -2.14 -12.15 10.33
C ARG A 208 -0.86 -12.96 10.12
N GLY A 209 -0.95 -14.14 9.47
CA GLY A 209 0.22 -14.97 9.18
C GLY A 209 1.24 -14.39 8.18
N ILE A 210 0.91 -13.35 7.42
CA ILE A 210 1.79 -12.75 6.41
C ILE A 210 2.65 -11.65 7.03
N THR A 211 2.09 -10.84 7.91
CA THR A 211 2.81 -9.75 8.59
C THR A 211 3.87 -10.31 9.54
N GLN A 212 3.57 -11.38 10.29
CA GLN A 212 4.54 -12.07 11.16
C GLN A 212 5.74 -12.67 10.43
N LYS A 213 5.59 -13.12 9.17
CA LYS A 213 6.70 -13.64 8.39
C LYS A 213 7.66 -12.56 7.91
N SER A 214 7.16 -11.36 7.67
CA SER A 214 7.97 -10.21 7.23
C SER A 214 8.84 -9.65 8.37
N SER A 215 8.31 -9.59 9.59
CA SER A 215 9.04 -9.08 10.75
C SER A 215 10.07 -10.08 11.32
N LYS A 216 9.80 -11.40 11.26
CA LYS A 216 10.74 -12.43 11.75
C LYS A 216 11.99 -12.60 10.89
N ASN A 217 11.94 -12.30 9.60
CA ASN A 217 13.10 -12.41 8.71
C ASN A 217 14.11 -11.26 8.86
N LYS A 218 13.77 -10.15 9.55
CA LYS A 218 14.69 -9.03 9.79
C LYS A 218 15.35 -9.07 11.19
N ARG A 219 14.96 -9.99 12.08
CA ARG A 219 15.55 -10.17 13.42
C ARG A 219 16.64 -11.26 13.51
N ARG A 220 17.14 -11.73 12.35
CA ARG A 220 18.28 -12.65 12.25
C ARG A 220 19.46 -12.02 11.54
#